data_91c8ab0be8a88e00e7e7364217916188
#
_entry.id   91c8ab0be8a88e00e7e7364217916188
#
_cell.length_a   1.000
_cell.length_b   1.000
_cell.length_c   1.000
_cell.angle_alpha   90.00
_cell.angle_beta   90.00
_cell.angle_gamma   90.00
#
_symmetry.space_group_name_H-M   'P 1'
#
loop_
_entity.id
_entity.type
_entity.pdbx_description
1 polymer ?
#
loop_
_entity_poly.entity_id
_entity_poly.type
_entity_poly.pdbx_seq_one_letter_code
_entity_poly.pdbx_strand_id
1 'polypeptide(L)'
;MSKKLFLSLFTLVIVNFIFAENKIISVDAKANISLLNGSISEYVFDPDSHNTDDVLSRLDWDVKNVPIVSVSVDLTLFKYAYFNLGAGFGFPSTPSGNMQDYDWLNCSDFGFPEQYGTELTNYSIHDNFLNSYRNFFVKFGFNCYLPLNITVTPFVAYNYEYLGFDSFDGYTAYKVDNWQKDEELSGNVISYFQETNAFLVGIKLISPVLFNFKIDGEFFISPYATNINSLDKHYMRQIHFIDLMPRSYQLQSNLNLSYSIHKHHKVFVQGFLQYIPVSKGNDYIRETDENGNYTSTNWTIIKSVQGGTSRFLWQISLGYCFSI
;
A
#
# COMPACT_ATOMS: atom_id res chain seq x y z
N MET A 1 26.42 8.34 19.65
CA MET A 1 26.52 9.75 19.19
C MET A 1 27.11 10.59 20.36
N SER A 2 28.22 11.32 20.17
CA SER A 2 28.84 12.05 21.26
C SER A 2 27.97 13.24 21.69
N LYS A 3 27.95 13.53 23.01
CA LYS A 3 27.23 14.70 23.57
C LYS A 3 27.61 16.03 22.85
N LYS A 4 28.84 16.11 22.34
CA LYS A 4 29.34 17.28 21.60
C LYS A 4 28.66 17.42 20.22
N LEU A 5 28.39 16.30 19.50
CA LEU A 5 27.73 16.33 18.22
C LEU A 5 26.24 16.73 18.35
N PHE A 6 25.58 16.23 19.39
CA PHE A 6 24.22 16.62 19.72
C PHE A 6 24.10 18.10 20.08
N LEU A 7 25.04 18.61 20.90
CA LEU A 7 25.08 20.03 21.30
C LEU A 7 25.34 20.93 20.09
N SER A 8 26.27 20.56 19.21
CA SER A 8 26.55 21.30 17.97
C SER A 8 25.37 21.35 17.02
N LEU A 9 24.65 20.22 16.84
CA LEU A 9 23.42 20.17 16.03
C LEU A 9 22.31 21.02 16.64
N PHE A 10 22.14 20.96 17.96
CA PHE A 10 21.16 21.73 18.71
C PHE A 10 21.46 23.25 18.68
N THR A 11 22.74 23.64 18.79
CA THR A 11 23.16 25.02 18.65
C THR A 11 22.98 25.56 17.23
N LEU A 12 23.27 24.73 16.20
CA LEU A 12 23.03 25.09 14.79
C LEU A 12 21.54 25.31 14.51
N VAL A 13 20.66 24.51 15.10
CA VAL A 13 19.22 24.67 15.02
C VAL A 13 18.76 25.98 15.67
N ILE A 14 19.24 26.28 16.90
CA ILE A 14 18.84 27.49 17.63
C ILE A 14 19.34 28.77 16.94
N VAL A 15 20.58 28.80 16.43
CA VAL A 15 21.13 29.96 15.73
C VAL A 15 20.33 30.30 14.48
N ASN A 16 19.81 29.29 13.74
CA ASN A 16 18.94 29.53 12.58
C ASN A 16 17.53 30.05 12.94
N PHE A 17 17.03 29.80 14.17
CA PHE A 17 15.75 30.35 14.63
C PHE A 17 15.80 31.88 14.89
N ILE A 18 16.97 32.45 15.17
CA ILE A 18 17.12 33.84 15.54
C ILE A 18 17.11 34.80 14.35
N PHE A 19 17.37 34.32 13.12
CA PHE A 19 17.50 35.14 11.91
C PHE A 19 16.35 35.02 10.92
N ALA A 20 15.17 34.49 11.31
CA ALA A 20 14.08 34.27 10.42
C ALA A 20 13.20 35.50 10.20
N GLU A 21 13.33 36.16 9.06
CA GLU A 21 12.42 37.20 8.58
C GLU A 21 11.03 36.67 8.20
N ASN A 22 10.04 37.04 8.99
CA ASN A 22 8.65 37.47 8.69
C ASN A 22 7.61 36.59 7.99
N LYS A 23 7.72 35.25 7.83
CA LYS A 23 6.52 34.42 7.79
C LYS A 23 6.57 33.35 8.88
N ILE A 24 5.80 33.55 9.93
CA ILE A 24 5.72 32.60 11.05
C ILE A 24 5.04 31.31 10.62
N ILE A 25 4.08 31.37 9.71
CA ILE A 25 3.28 30.23 9.26
C ILE A 25 3.06 30.31 7.75
N SER A 26 3.21 29.19 7.05
CA SER A 26 2.78 28.99 5.68
C SER A 26 1.92 27.73 5.60
N VAL A 27 0.79 27.81 4.91
CA VAL A 27 -0.18 26.72 4.76
C VAL A 27 -0.44 26.50 3.28
N ASP A 28 -0.30 25.23 2.83
CA ASP A 28 -0.73 24.78 1.51
C ASP A 28 -1.85 23.72 1.71
N ALA A 29 -3.09 24.07 1.37
CA ALA A 29 -4.23 23.15 1.35
C ALA A 29 -4.41 22.58 -0.05
N LYS A 30 -4.43 21.25 -0.19
CA LYS A 30 -4.45 20.54 -1.46
C LYS A 30 -5.67 19.62 -1.56
N ALA A 31 -6.26 19.55 -2.74
CA ALA A 31 -7.24 18.55 -3.11
C ALA A 31 -6.88 17.98 -4.49
N ASN A 32 -7.04 16.69 -4.68
CA ASN A 32 -6.78 16.04 -5.96
C ASN A 32 -7.74 14.89 -6.24
N ILE A 33 -7.86 14.57 -7.51
CA ILE A 33 -8.43 13.32 -8.01
C ILE A 33 -7.32 12.55 -8.70
N SER A 34 -7.38 11.23 -8.62
CA SER A 34 -6.32 10.36 -9.14
C SER A 34 -6.87 9.03 -9.62
N LEU A 35 -6.06 8.33 -10.40
CA LEU A 35 -6.28 6.96 -10.81
C LEU A 35 -5.20 6.09 -10.18
N LEU A 36 -5.62 5.17 -9.33
CA LEU A 36 -4.76 4.17 -8.70
C LEU A 36 -4.70 2.93 -9.59
N ASN A 37 -3.49 2.39 -9.77
CA ASN A 37 -3.20 1.21 -10.58
C ASN A 37 -2.14 0.36 -9.93
N GLY A 38 -2.06 -0.92 -10.34
CA GLY A 38 -1.05 -1.87 -9.90
C GLY A 38 -1.65 -3.23 -9.56
N SER A 39 -1.09 -3.90 -8.58
CA SER A 39 -1.56 -5.19 -8.09
C SER A 39 -1.16 -5.42 -6.63
N ILE A 40 -1.94 -6.28 -5.99
CA ILE A 40 -1.63 -6.88 -4.69
C ILE A 40 -1.63 -8.39 -4.91
N SER A 41 -0.59 -9.07 -4.42
CA SER A 41 -0.56 -10.52 -4.42
C SER A 41 -0.62 -11.01 -2.98
N GLU A 42 -1.46 -12.00 -2.75
CA GLU A 42 -1.54 -12.78 -1.54
C GLU A 42 -0.86 -14.13 -1.81
N TYR A 43 -0.23 -14.71 -0.79
CA TYR A 43 0.53 -15.94 -0.92
C TYR A 43 0.28 -16.87 0.24
N VAL A 44 0.30 -18.17 -0.06
CA VAL A 44 0.46 -19.24 0.90
C VAL A 44 1.78 -19.96 0.58
N PHE A 45 2.67 -20.08 1.55
CA PHE A 45 3.99 -20.70 1.41
C PHE A 45 4.08 -22.00 2.18
N ASP A 46 4.85 -22.96 1.65
CA ASP A 46 5.28 -24.15 2.37
C ASP A 46 6.46 -23.80 3.31
N PRO A 47 6.28 -23.86 4.64
CA PRO A 47 7.35 -23.55 5.59
C PRO A 47 8.40 -24.65 5.69
N ASP A 48 8.08 -25.89 5.31
CA ASP A 48 8.96 -27.05 5.41
C ASP A 48 9.87 -27.20 4.17
N SER A 49 9.60 -26.41 3.13
CA SER A 49 10.44 -26.36 1.96
C SER A 49 11.81 -25.75 2.30
N HIS A 50 12.87 -26.43 1.86
CA HIS A 50 14.23 -25.88 1.92
C HIS A 50 14.42 -24.68 0.98
N ASN A 51 13.46 -24.43 0.11
CA ASN A 51 13.40 -23.30 -0.80
C ASN A 51 12.39 -22.28 -0.25
N THR A 52 12.87 -21.19 0.29
CA THR A 52 12.04 -20.16 0.94
C THR A 52 11.01 -19.50 -0.01
N ASP A 53 11.00 -19.89 -1.28
CA ASP A 53 10.17 -19.34 -2.33
C ASP A 53 9.09 -20.32 -2.82
N ASP A 54 8.91 -21.48 -2.19
CA ASP A 54 7.88 -22.43 -2.61
C ASP A 54 6.48 -21.93 -2.23
N VAL A 55 5.80 -21.45 -3.24
CA VAL A 55 4.43 -20.94 -3.18
C VAL A 55 3.46 -22.11 -3.39
N LEU A 56 2.54 -22.32 -2.46
CA LEU A 56 1.44 -23.28 -2.58
C LEU A 56 0.20 -22.68 -3.22
N SER A 57 -0.06 -21.39 -2.94
CA SER A 57 -1.17 -20.65 -3.53
C SER A 57 -0.78 -19.18 -3.69
N ARG A 58 -1.29 -18.54 -4.75
CA ARG A 58 -1.14 -17.10 -5.00
C ARG A 58 -2.41 -16.54 -5.60
N LEU A 59 -2.96 -15.53 -4.94
CA LEU A 59 -4.06 -14.74 -5.44
C LEU A 59 -3.55 -13.37 -5.88
N ASP A 60 -3.75 -13.02 -7.14
CA ASP A 60 -3.35 -11.74 -7.72
C ASP A 60 -4.60 -10.85 -7.88
N TRP A 61 -4.64 -9.74 -7.16
CA TRP A 61 -5.72 -8.76 -7.17
C TRP A 61 -5.32 -7.56 -8.03
N ASP A 62 -5.96 -7.40 -9.17
CA ASP A 62 -5.75 -6.24 -10.04
C ASP A 62 -6.25 -4.95 -9.38
N VAL A 63 -5.50 -3.87 -9.59
CA VAL A 63 -5.93 -2.50 -9.29
C VAL A 63 -5.81 -1.70 -10.58
N LYS A 64 -6.91 -1.53 -11.30
CA LYS A 64 -6.93 -0.89 -12.62
C LYS A 64 -7.85 0.33 -12.63
N ASN A 65 -7.24 1.52 -12.82
CA ASN A 65 -7.94 2.80 -12.99
C ASN A 65 -8.94 3.15 -11.89
N VAL A 66 -8.61 2.77 -10.64
CA VAL A 66 -9.48 3.04 -9.48
C VAL A 66 -9.42 4.53 -9.14
N PRO A 67 -10.57 5.25 -9.19
CA PRO A 67 -10.60 6.67 -8.86
C PRO A 67 -10.47 6.89 -7.35
N ILE A 68 -9.55 7.78 -6.98
CA ILE A 68 -9.31 8.19 -5.59
C ILE A 68 -9.45 9.70 -5.49
N VAL A 69 -10.12 10.16 -4.44
CA VAL A 69 -10.16 11.57 -4.03
C VAL A 69 -9.30 11.74 -2.79
N SER A 70 -8.42 12.74 -2.80
CA SER A 70 -7.53 13.00 -1.67
C SER A 70 -7.50 14.46 -1.29
N VAL A 71 -7.30 14.71 0.00
CA VAL A 71 -7.07 16.04 0.57
C VAL A 71 -5.82 16.00 1.45
N SER A 72 -5.06 17.10 1.47
CA SER A 72 -3.92 17.22 2.37
C SER A 72 -3.63 18.68 2.72
N VAL A 73 -2.92 18.86 3.83
CA VAL A 73 -2.46 20.17 4.29
C VAL A 73 -0.96 20.07 4.59
N ASP A 74 -0.18 20.93 3.96
CA ASP A 74 1.21 21.20 4.33
C ASP A 74 1.25 22.43 5.22
N LEU A 75 1.88 22.33 6.36
CA LEU A 75 2.12 23.41 7.30
C LEU A 75 3.62 23.58 7.49
N THR A 76 4.14 24.81 7.28
CA THR A 76 5.52 25.15 7.60
C THR A 76 5.52 26.23 8.67
N LEU A 77 6.19 25.98 9.80
CA LEU A 77 6.34 26.91 10.90
C LEU A 77 7.77 27.47 10.94
N PHE A 78 7.89 28.78 11.11
CA PHE A 78 9.18 29.48 11.22
C PHE A 78 10.15 29.16 10.07
N LYS A 79 9.63 28.89 8.86
CA LYS A 79 10.35 28.41 7.66
C LYS A 79 10.91 26.98 7.81
N TYR A 80 11.09 26.43 9.00
CA TYR A 80 11.87 25.22 9.25
C TYR A 80 11.03 23.99 9.59
N ALA A 81 10.12 24.08 10.56
CA ALA A 81 9.33 22.90 10.95
C ALA A 81 8.26 22.62 9.90
N TYR A 82 8.31 21.42 9.33
CA TYR A 82 7.41 20.95 8.30
C TYR A 82 6.46 19.88 8.86
N PHE A 83 5.19 20.07 8.63
CA PHE A 83 4.13 19.10 8.91
C PHE A 83 3.32 18.89 7.65
N ASN A 84 2.90 17.65 7.41
CA ASN A 84 1.94 17.33 6.38
C ASN A 84 0.99 16.26 6.90
N LEU A 85 -0.28 16.46 6.70
CA LEU A 85 -1.29 15.46 6.98
C LEU A 85 -2.24 15.36 5.79
N GLY A 86 -2.78 14.17 5.54
CA GLY A 86 -3.73 13.98 4.46
C GLY A 86 -4.48 12.67 4.56
N ALA A 87 -5.53 12.60 3.75
CA ALA A 87 -6.38 11.43 3.62
C ALA A 87 -6.80 11.23 2.17
N GLY A 88 -7.00 9.96 1.79
CA GLY A 88 -7.49 9.54 0.49
C GLY A 88 -8.59 8.50 0.62
N PHE A 89 -9.56 8.54 -0.31
CA PHE A 89 -10.72 7.65 -0.31
C PHE A 89 -11.02 7.20 -1.73
N GLY A 90 -11.30 5.89 -1.89
CA GLY A 90 -11.84 5.29 -3.12
C GLY A 90 -13.35 5.13 -3.02
N PHE A 91 -13.96 4.92 -4.17
CA PHE A 91 -15.41 4.70 -4.25
C PHE A 91 -15.72 3.21 -4.24
N PRO A 92 -16.60 2.72 -3.34
CA PRO A 92 -17.01 1.32 -3.29
C PRO A 92 -17.62 0.84 -4.62
N SER A 93 -17.54 -0.46 -4.86
CA SER A 93 -18.06 -1.13 -6.07
C SER A 93 -17.45 -0.62 -7.38
N THR A 94 -16.24 -0.06 -7.32
CA THR A 94 -15.50 0.34 -8.53
C THR A 94 -14.85 -0.90 -9.16
N PRO A 95 -15.14 -1.20 -10.46
CA PRO A 95 -14.42 -2.25 -11.17
C PRO A 95 -12.92 -2.01 -11.12
N SER A 96 -12.13 -3.01 -10.74
CA SER A 96 -10.69 -2.88 -10.55
C SER A 96 -9.86 -3.91 -11.35
N GLY A 97 -10.48 -4.63 -12.28
CA GLY A 97 -9.86 -5.64 -13.13
C GLY A 97 -10.28 -7.05 -12.74
N ASN A 98 -9.35 -7.97 -12.66
CA ASN A 98 -9.61 -9.35 -12.31
C ASN A 98 -8.90 -9.73 -11.01
N MET A 99 -9.44 -10.73 -10.32
CA MET A 99 -8.73 -11.54 -9.35
C MET A 99 -8.39 -12.86 -10.02
N GLN A 100 -7.18 -13.34 -9.83
CA GLN A 100 -6.67 -14.60 -10.36
C GLN A 100 -6.09 -15.42 -9.22
N ASP A 101 -6.50 -16.69 -9.11
CA ASP A 101 -6.04 -17.61 -8.09
C ASP A 101 -5.25 -18.75 -8.76
N TYR A 102 -4.07 -19.01 -8.25
CA TYR A 102 -3.13 -20.00 -8.76
C TYR A 102 -2.71 -20.92 -7.63
N ASP A 103 -2.96 -22.23 -7.77
CA ASP A 103 -2.59 -23.24 -6.78
C ASP A 103 -1.56 -24.24 -7.31
N TRP A 104 -0.53 -24.50 -6.49
CA TRP A 104 0.50 -25.54 -6.68
C TRP A 104 0.35 -26.61 -5.58
N LEU A 105 -0.86 -27.15 -5.45
CA LEU A 105 -1.20 -28.06 -4.37
C LEU A 105 -0.57 -29.44 -4.59
N ASN A 106 -0.22 -30.12 -3.49
CA ASN A 106 0.26 -31.50 -3.55
C ASN A 106 -0.86 -32.41 -4.05
N CYS A 107 -0.59 -33.11 -5.16
CA CYS A 107 -1.60 -33.74 -5.97
C CYS A 107 -2.09 -35.10 -5.47
N SER A 108 -1.56 -35.63 -4.36
CA SER A 108 -2.07 -36.88 -3.76
C SER A 108 -3.54 -36.77 -3.40
N ASP A 109 -3.98 -35.59 -2.95
CA ASP A 109 -5.36 -35.33 -2.56
C ASP A 109 -6.29 -35.17 -3.78
N PHE A 110 -5.72 -34.92 -4.97
CA PHE A 110 -6.41 -34.78 -6.25
C PHE A 110 -6.15 -35.92 -7.21
N GLY A 111 -5.55 -37.04 -6.75
CA GLY A 111 -5.28 -38.22 -7.57
C GLY A 111 -4.05 -38.13 -8.48
N PHE A 112 -3.16 -37.16 -8.28
CA PHE A 112 -1.89 -37.05 -8.97
C PHE A 112 -0.74 -37.72 -8.20
N PRO A 113 0.33 -38.21 -8.88
CA PRO A 113 1.54 -38.70 -8.19
C PRO A 113 2.28 -37.58 -7.47
N GLU A 114 2.97 -37.88 -6.36
CA GLU A 114 3.68 -36.95 -5.44
C GLU A 114 4.70 -35.97 -6.08
N GLN A 115 5.07 -36.17 -7.33
CA GLN A 115 6.06 -35.35 -8.03
C GLN A 115 5.54 -34.01 -8.59
N TYR A 116 4.30 -33.64 -8.33
CA TYR A 116 3.65 -32.46 -8.92
C TYR A 116 3.63 -31.21 -8.02
N GLY A 117 4.20 -31.25 -6.84
CA GLY A 117 4.22 -30.11 -5.91
C GLY A 117 4.88 -28.83 -6.44
N THR A 118 5.51 -28.88 -7.62
CA THR A 118 6.13 -27.73 -8.30
C THR A 118 5.35 -27.27 -9.53
N GLU A 119 4.26 -27.94 -9.90
CA GLU A 119 3.48 -27.61 -11.07
C GLU A 119 2.13 -26.97 -10.68
N LEU A 120 1.70 -25.99 -11.45
CA LEU A 120 0.38 -25.41 -11.30
C LEU A 120 -0.70 -26.49 -11.48
N THR A 121 -1.62 -26.60 -10.52
CA THR A 121 -2.67 -27.61 -10.50
C THR A 121 -4.06 -27.03 -10.75
N ASN A 122 -4.32 -25.86 -10.21
CA ASN A 122 -5.61 -25.18 -10.27
C ASN A 122 -5.41 -23.72 -10.68
N TYR A 123 -6.38 -23.20 -11.36
CA TYR A 123 -6.48 -21.80 -11.75
C TYR A 123 -7.93 -21.33 -11.66
N SER A 124 -8.15 -20.15 -11.14
CA SER A 124 -9.44 -19.48 -11.29
C SER A 124 -9.29 -18.01 -11.64
N ILE A 125 -10.32 -17.43 -12.24
CA ILE A 125 -10.37 -16.00 -12.58
C ILE A 125 -11.77 -15.46 -12.30
N HIS A 126 -11.82 -14.27 -11.73
CA HIS A 126 -13.03 -13.62 -11.25
C HIS A 126 -13.00 -12.13 -11.58
N ASP A 127 -14.16 -11.52 -11.73
CA ASP A 127 -14.28 -10.07 -11.82
C ASP A 127 -13.98 -9.44 -10.46
N ASN A 128 -13.06 -8.46 -10.42
CA ASN A 128 -12.63 -7.82 -9.19
C ASN A 128 -13.16 -6.39 -9.07
N PHE A 129 -13.70 -6.07 -7.89
CA PHE A 129 -14.25 -4.76 -7.56
C PHE A 129 -13.61 -4.22 -6.28
N LEU A 130 -13.23 -2.94 -6.28
CA LEU A 130 -12.82 -2.28 -5.06
C LEU A 130 -14.03 -2.17 -4.12
N ASN A 131 -13.94 -2.78 -2.95
CA ASN A 131 -14.91 -2.63 -1.87
C ASN A 131 -14.64 -1.37 -1.04
N SER A 132 -13.36 -1.14 -0.70
CA SER A 132 -12.96 -0.02 0.14
C SER A 132 -11.50 0.37 -0.10
N TYR A 133 -11.25 1.68 -0.19
CA TYR A 133 -9.91 2.27 -0.09
C TYR A 133 -9.93 3.43 0.88
N ARG A 134 -9.02 3.41 1.84
CA ARG A 134 -8.77 4.51 2.78
C ARG A 134 -7.28 4.64 3.01
N ASN A 135 -6.80 5.85 2.91
CA ASN A 135 -5.42 6.17 3.25
C ASN A 135 -5.41 7.37 4.18
N PHE A 136 -4.56 7.34 5.20
CA PHE A 136 -4.29 8.44 6.10
C PHE A 136 -2.79 8.53 6.35
N PHE A 137 -2.22 9.72 6.27
CA PHE A 137 -0.82 9.92 6.54
C PHE A 137 -0.54 11.18 7.34
N VAL A 138 0.52 11.12 8.12
CA VAL A 138 1.09 12.25 8.85
C VAL A 138 2.59 12.26 8.63
N LYS A 139 3.16 13.43 8.32
CA LYS A 139 4.62 13.62 8.18
C LYS A 139 5.07 14.77 9.08
N PHE A 140 6.23 14.59 9.67
CA PHE A 140 6.94 15.62 10.41
C PHE A 140 8.38 15.70 9.96
N GLY A 141 8.87 16.89 9.62
CA GLY A 141 10.21 17.11 9.09
C GLY A 141 10.79 18.47 9.40
N PHE A 142 11.97 18.71 8.85
CA PHE A 142 12.68 19.95 9.03
C PHE A 142 13.28 20.43 7.69
N ASN A 143 12.93 21.67 7.29
CA ASN A 143 13.41 22.28 6.04
C ASN A 143 14.86 22.79 6.22
N CYS A 144 15.75 22.26 5.39
CA CYS A 144 17.13 22.71 5.22
C CYS A 144 17.25 23.44 3.89
N TYR A 145 17.66 24.71 3.93
CA TYR A 145 17.83 25.53 2.73
C TYR A 145 19.24 25.39 2.20
N LEU A 146 19.38 24.99 0.95
CA LEU A 146 20.63 24.86 0.23
C LEU A 146 20.84 26.04 -0.73
N PRO A 147 22.07 26.25 -1.25
CA PRO A 147 22.31 27.18 -2.35
C PRO A 147 21.35 26.92 -3.53
N LEU A 148 21.18 27.90 -4.41
CA LEU A 148 20.27 27.87 -5.56
C LEU A 148 18.78 27.76 -5.20
N ASN A 149 18.40 28.10 -3.97
CA ASN A 149 17.02 28.02 -3.46
C ASN A 149 16.41 26.60 -3.49
N ILE A 150 17.25 25.59 -3.37
CA ILE A 150 16.81 24.20 -3.19
C ILE A 150 16.50 23.99 -1.71
N THR A 151 15.37 23.34 -1.43
CA THR A 151 15.03 22.93 -0.06
C THR A 151 15.10 21.41 0.06
N VAL A 152 15.77 20.94 1.10
CA VAL A 152 15.85 19.52 1.46
C VAL A 152 15.15 19.35 2.80
N THR A 153 14.17 18.45 2.87
CA THR A 153 13.39 18.20 4.07
C THR A 153 13.49 16.73 4.46
N PRO A 154 14.42 16.34 5.34
CA PRO A 154 14.33 15.05 6.01
C PRO A 154 13.07 15.01 6.88
N PHE A 155 12.37 13.86 6.87
CA PHE A 155 11.14 13.70 7.63
C PHE A 155 10.95 12.28 8.16
N VAL A 156 10.09 12.15 9.16
CA VAL A 156 9.48 10.89 9.59
C VAL A 156 7.99 10.94 9.25
N ALA A 157 7.40 9.77 9.00
CA ALA A 157 5.98 9.68 8.66
C ALA A 157 5.33 8.45 9.30
N TYR A 158 4.04 8.54 9.48
CA TYR A 158 3.16 7.41 9.70
C TYR A 158 2.14 7.36 8.56
N ASN A 159 1.95 6.17 8.00
CA ASN A 159 0.97 5.88 6.97
C ASN A 159 0.07 4.73 7.41
N TYR A 160 -1.23 4.97 7.40
CA TYR A 160 -2.28 3.96 7.51
C TYR A 160 -2.94 3.80 6.15
N GLU A 161 -3.12 2.57 5.70
CA GLU A 161 -3.81 2.27 4.46
C GLU A 161 -4.67 1.01 4.62
N TYR A 162 -5.86 1.08 4.10
CA TYR A 162 -6.81 -0.02 4.06
C TYR A 162 -7.32 -0.19 2.64
N LEU A 163 -7.20 -1.39 2.11
CA LEU A 163 -7.71 -1.81 0.80
C LEU A 163 -8.63 -3.01 1.01
N GLY A 164 -9.75 -3.03 0.33
CA GLY A 164 -10.68 -4.14 0.32
C GLY A 164 -11.21 -4.37 -1.08
N PHE A 165 -11.33 -5.64 -1.46
CA PHE A 165 -11.84 -6.10 -2.74
C PHE A 165 -12.88 -7.18 -2.54
N ASP A 166 -13.83 -7.25 -3.49
CA ASP A 166 -14.77 -8.35 -3.63
C ASP A 166 -14.62 -8.91 -5.04
N SER A 167 -14.46 -10.23 -5.16
CA SER A 167 -14.42 -10.91 -6.44
C SER A 167 -15.73 -11.65 -6.70
N PHE A 168 -16.24 -11.52 -7.91
CA PHE A 168 -17.53 -12.07 -8.31
C PHE A 168 -17.40 -12.93 -9.54
N ASP A 169 -18.33 -13.88 -9.62
CA ASP A 169 -18.51 -14.73 -10.81
C ASP A 169 -17.19 -15.41 -11.24
N GLY A 170 -17.09 -15.84 -12.49
CA GLY A 170 -15.86 -16.39 -13.04
C GLY A 170 -15.89 -17.89 -13.23
N TYR A 171 -14.71 -18.51 -13.30
CA TYR A 171 -14.61 -19.95 -13.51
C TYR A 171 -13.32 -20.52 -12.91
N THR A 172 -13.34 -21.84 -12.68
CA THR A 172 -12.18 -22.65 -12.32
C THR A 172 -11.72 -23.51 -13.50
N ALA A 173 -10.45 -23.86 -13.52
CA ALA A 173 -9.85 -24.82 -14.44
C ALA A 173 -8.80 -25.64 -13.70
N TYR A 174 -8.75 -26.95 -13.97
CA TYR A 174 -7.88 -27.90 -13.32
C TYR A 174 -6.94 -28.58 -14.32
N LYS A 175 -5.73 -28.88 -13.90
CA LYS A 175 -4.75 -29.58 -14.72
C LYS A 175 -5.22 -30.98 -15.13
N VAL A 176 -5.92 -31.69 -14.22
CA VAL A 176 -6.50 -33.02 -14.48
C VAL A 176 -7.40 -33.03 -15.70
N ASP A 177 -8.11 -31.94 -15.94
CA ASP A 177 -9.07 -31.77 -17.03
C ASP A 177 -8.47 -31.04 -18.24
N ASN A 178 -7.14 -31.05 -18.35
CA ASN A 178 -6.38 -30.37 -19.41
C ASN A 178 -6.73 -28.88 -19.50
N TRP A 179 -6.93 -28.22 -18.36
CA TRP A 179 -7.25 -26.80 -18.25
C TRP A 179 -8.57 -26.40 -18.93
N GLN A 180 -9.46 -27.34 -19.12
CA GLN A 180 -10.81 -27.01 -19.58
C GLN A 180 -11.54 -26.24 -18.47
N LYS A 181 -12.37 -25.28 -18.89
CA LYS A 181 -13.26 -24.58 -17.99
C LYS A 181 -14.20 -25.59 -17.35
N ASP A 182 -14.05 -25.83 -16.04
CA ASP A 182 -14.79 -26.89 -15.35
C ASP A 182 -16.06 -26.31 -14.72
N GLU A 183 -15.91 -25.40 -13.76
CA GLU A 183 -17.02 -24.86 -13.00
C GLU A 183 -17.20 -23.36 -13.28
N GLU A 184 -18.44 -22.94 -13.60
CA GLU A 184 -18.83 -21.53 -13.59
C GLU A 184 -19.29 -21.15 -12.17
N LEU A 185 -18.58 -20.21 -11.58
CA LEU A 185 -18.91 -19.65 -10.28
C LEU A 185 -19.80 -18.44 -10.43
N SER A 186 -20.70 -18.21 -9.49
CA SER A 186 -21.60 -17.04 -9.52
C SER A 186 -21.77 -16.42 -8.14
N GLY A 187 -21.93 -15.11 -8.12
CA GLY A 187 -22.02 -14.30 -6.90
C GLY A 187 -20.66 -13.95 -6.33
N ASN A 188 -20.60 -13.54 -5.07
CA ASN A 188 -19.36 -13.22 -4.40
C ASN A 188 -18.60 -14.50 -4.03
N VAL A 189 -17.40 -14.68 -4.59
CA VAL A 189 -16.58 -15.87 -4.43
C VAL A 189 -15.56 -15.68 -3.30
N ILE A 190 -14.79 -14.58 -3.37
CA ILE A 190 -13.75 -14.24 -2.39
C ILE A 190 -13.80 -12.74 -2.10
N SER A 191 -13.61 -12.36 -0.83
CA SER A 191 -13.33 -10.97 -0.46
C SER A 191 -11.98 -10.89 0.26
N TYR A 192 -11.16 -9.94 -0.15
CA TYR A 192 -9.84 -9.71 0.42
C TYR A 192 -9.72 -8.31 0.99
N PHE A 193 -9.24 -8.20 2.21
CA PHE A 193 -9.02 -6.93 2.90
C PHE A 193 -7.58 -6.88 3.43
N GLN A 194 -6.91 -5.77 3.20
CA GLN A 194 -5.56 -5.58 3.69
C GLN A 194 -5.42 -4.24 4.41
N GLU A 195 -4.98 -4.29 5.66
CA GLU A 195 -4.63 -3.15 6.49
C GLU A 195 -3.12 -3.03 6.60
N THR A 196 -2.59 -1.84 6.34
CA THR A 196 -1.16 -1.56 6.42
C THR A 196 -0.91 -0.38 7.34
N ASN A 197 -0.04 -0.59 8.33
CA ASN A 197 0.43 0.42 9.27
C ASN A 197 1.95 0.56 9.13
N ALA A 198 2.44 1.71 8.68
CA ALA A 198 3.85 1.92 8.39
C ALA A 198 4.42 3.16 9.06
N PHE A 199 5.56 3.00 9.76
CA PHE A 199 6.44 4.11 10.14
C PHE A 199 7.54 4.23 9.10
N LEU A 200 7.69 5.42 8.53
CA LEU A 200 8.60 5.69 7.42
C LEU A 200 9.58 6.81 7.81
N VAL A 201 10.75 6.73 7.19
CA VAL A 201 11.72 7.82 7.16
C VAL A 201 11.95 8.22 5.72
N GLY A 202 12.14 9.51 5.46
CA GLY A 202 12.26 9.97 4.09
C GLY A 202 12.94 11.31 3.94
N ILE A 203 13.06 11.69 2.68
CA ILE A 203 13.60 12.96 2.25
C ILE A 203 12.70 13.57 1.18
N LYS A 204 12.42 14.86 1.30
CA LYS A 204 11.75 15.67 0.27
C LYS A 204 12.75 16.65 -0.30
N LEU A 205 12.77 16.75 -1.63
CA LEU A 205 13.56 17.70 -2.38
C LEU A 205 12.61 18.67 -3.09
N ILE A 206 12.85 19.96 -2.93
CA ILE A 206 12.02 21.01 -3.51
C ILE A 206 12.91 21.89 -4.37
N SER A 207 12.55 22.01 -5.65
CA SER A 207 13.27 22.89 -6.61
C SER A 207 12.96 24.37 -6.35
N PRO A 208 13.79 25.29 -6.84
CA PRO A 208 13.40 26.68 -7.00
C PRO A 208 12.20 26.79 -7.97
N VAL A 209 11.46 27.89 -7.85
CA VAL A 209 10.41 28.24 -8.79
C VAL A 209 11.04 28.81 -10.08
N LEU A 210 10.74 28.19 -11.23
CA LEU A 210 11.20 28.63 -12.56
C LEU A 210 9.98 28.83 -13.46
N PHE A 211 9.79 30.03 -14.00
CA PHE A 211 8.63 30.35 -14.88
C PHE A 211 7.27 29.93 -14.29
N ASN A 212 7.06 30.15 -12.99
CA ASN A 212 5.90 29.73 -12.20
C ASN A 212 5.79 28.19 -11.98
N PHE A 213 6.70 27.38 -12.49
CA PHE A 213 6.77 25.95 -12.23
C PHE A 213 7.63 25.63 -11.01
N LYS A 214 7.24 24.63 -10.27
CA LYS A 214 7.97 24.06 -9.15
C LYS A 214 7.88 22.54 -9.22
N ILE A 215 9.01 21.88 -9.01
CA ILE A 215 9.09 20.42 -8.90
C ILE A 215 9.43 20.08 -7.46
N ASP A 216 8.73 19.14 -6.89
CA ASP A 216 9.11 18.52 -5.63
C ASP A 216 9.02 16.99 -5.74
N GLY A 217 10.00 16.31 -5.15
CA GLY A 217 10.09 14.87 -5.09
C GLY A 217 10.26 14.40 -3.66
N GLU A 218 9.65 13.28 -3.32
CA GLU A 218 9.79 12.62 -2.02
C GLU A 218 10.18 11.16 -2.24
N PHE A 219 11.08 10.68 -1.39
CA PHE A 219 11.41 9.26 -1.29
C PHE A 219 11.39 8.86 0.18
N PHE A 220 10.72 7.76 0.50
CA PHE A 220 10.62 7.28 1.87
C PHE A 220 10.60 5.75 1.93
N ILE A 221 11.12 5.26 3.04
CA ILE A 221 11.28 3.83 3.31
C ILE A 221 10.79 3.52 4.72
N SER A 222 10.15 2.37 4.87
CA SER A 222 9.85 1.74 6.15
C SER A 222 10.70 0.47 6.30
N PRO A 223 11.86 0.54 6.95
CA PRO A 223 12.71 -0.63 7.16
C PRO A 223 12.18 -1.43 8.35
N TYR A 224 11.56 -2.59 8.11
CA TYR A 224 10.98 -3.47 9.14
C TYR A 224 9.98 -2.79 10.11
N ALA A 225 9.39 -1.67 9.69
CA ALA A 225 8.45 -0.91 10.50
C ALA A 225 7.07 -0.80 9.87
N THR A 226 6.76 -1.70 8.92
CA THR A 226 5.45 -1.88 8.33
C THR A 226 4.83 -3.15 8.89
N ASN A 227 3.62 -3.04 9.45
CA ASN A 227 2.78 -4.17 9.82
C ASN A 227 1.64 -4.27 8.81
N ILE A 228 1.45 -5.46 8.28
CA ILE A 228 0.38 -5.76 7.32
C ILE A 228 -0.48 -6.87 7.91
N ASN A 229 -1.78 -6.64 7.94
CA ASN A 229 -2.79 -7.62 8.32
C ASN A 229 -3.71 -7.80 7.13
N SER A 230 -3.93 -9.03 6.68
CA SER A 230 -4.93 -9.36 5.67
C SER A 230 -6.06 -10.20 6.26
N LEU A 231 -7.21 -10.10 5.67
CA LEU A 231 -8.37 -10.96 5.91
C LEU A 231 -8.88 -11.41 4.55
N ASP A 232 -8.79 -12.70 4.30
CA ASP A 232 -9.32 -13.37 3.13
C ASP A 232 -10.57 -14.19 3.49
N LYS A 233 -11.64 -14.04 2.70
CA LYS A 233 -12.94 -14.69 2.93
C LYS A 233 -13.32 -15.51 1.74
N HIS A 234 -13.15 -16.82 1.83
CA HIS A 234 -13.61 -17.79 0.82
C HIS A 234 -15.05 -18.23 1.12
N TYR A 235 -16.01 -17.57 0.47
CA TYR A 235 -17.43 -17.83 0.76
C TYR A 235 -17.87 -19.23 0.32
N MET A 236 -17.40 -19.72 -0.84
CA MET A 236 -17.74 -21.06 -1.34
C MET A 236 -17.16 -22.17 -0.45
N ARG A 237 -16.03 -21.94 0.18
CA ARG A 237 -15.38 -22.90 1.11
C ARG A 237 -15.84 -22.74 2.54
N GLN A 238 -16.59 -21.68 2.87
CA GLN A 238 -17.01 -21.33 4.24
C GLN A 238 -15.82 -21.19 5.22
N ILE A 239 -14.72 -20.59 4.72
CA ILE A 239 -13.48 -20.45 5.45
C ILE A 239 -12.96 -19.02 5.28
N HIS A 240 -12.47 -18.45 6.38
CA HIS A 240 -11.75 -17.18 6.38
C HIS A 240 -10.32 -17.38 6.87
N PHE A 241 -9.39 -16.62 6.30
CA PHE A 241 -7.98 -16.60 6.69
C PHE A 241 -7.59 -15.20 7.18
N ILE A 242 -6.65 -15.14 8.13
CA ILE A 242 -5.98 -13.92 8.54
C ILE A 242 -4.48 -14.15 8.47
N ASP A 243 -3.79 -13.30 7.69
CA ASP A 243 -2.33 -13.27 7.67
C ASP A 243 -1.82 -12.07 8.45
N LEU A 244 -0.87 -12.34 9.33
CA LEU A 244 -0.20 -11.31 10.11
C LEU A 244 1.27 -11.25 9.70
N MET A 245 1.63 -10.21 8.96
CA MET A 245 2.98 -9.96 8.42
C MET A 245 3.61 -8.77 9.14
N PRO A 246 4.12 -8.96 10.35
CA PRO A 246 4.83 -7.90 11.07
C PRO A 246 6.22 -7.66 10.47
N ARG A 247 6.73 -6.44 10.63
CA ARG A 247 8.10 -6.07 10.24
C ARG A 247 8.40 -6.18 8.75
N SER A 248 7.41 -5.85 7.92
CA SER A 248 7.57 -5.77 6.47
C SER A 248 8.34 -4.52 6.06
N TYR A 249 8.91 -4.57 4.84
CA TYR A 249 9.47 -3.39 4.18
C TYR A 249 8.42 -2.66 3.36
N GLN A 250 8.60 -1.35 3.23
CA GLN A 250 7.82 -0.56 2.29
C GLN A 250 8.68 0.55 1.70
N LEU A 251 8.59 0.74 0.40
CA LEU A 251 9.19 1.84 -0.33
C LEU A 251 8.08 2.69 -0.93
N GLN A 252 8.22 4.01 -0.87
CA GLN A 252 7.30 4.93 -1.53
C GLN A 252 8.08 6.07 -2.18
N SER A 253 7.54 6.62 -3.26
CA SER A 253 8.04 7.85 -3.86
C SER A 253 6.90 8.69 -4.40
N ASN A 254 7.07 10.02 -4.34
CA ASN A 254 6.20 11.00 -4.95
C ASN A 254 7.01 11.91 -5.85
N LEU A 255 6.45 12.28 -6.99
CA LEU A 255 6.97 13.35 -7.84
C LEU A 255 5.82 14.29 -8.17
N ASN A 256 5.97 15.56 -7.87
CA ASN A 256 4.96 16.58 -8.07
C ASN A 256 5.50 17.72 -8.94
N LEU A 257 4.74 18.08 -9.96
CA LEU A 257 4.95 19.26 -10.78
C LEU A 257 3.78 20.22 -10.56
N SER A 258 4.05 21.39 -10.02
CA SER A 258 3.05 22.43 -9.79
C SER A 258 3.30 23.68 -10.61
N TYR A 259 2.20 24.35 -11.00
CA TYR A 259 2.19 25.61 -11.71
C TYR A 259 1.38 26.65 -10.92
N SER A 260 2.02 27.80 -10.62
CA SER A 260 1.38 28.92 -9.91
C SER A 260 0.59 29.75 -10.88
N ILE A 261 -0.75 29.67 -10.83
CA ILE A 261 -1.67 30.49 -11.62
C ILE A 261 -1.69 31.93 -11.05
N HIS A 262 -1.67 32.01 -9.72
CA HIS A 262 -1.71 33.26 -8.96
C HIS A 262 -0.96 33.07 -7.64
N LYS A 263 -0.74 34.16 -6.89
CA LYS A 263 -0.03 34.17 -5.59
C LYS A 263 -0.48 33.06 -4.62
N HIS A 264 -1.80 32.76 -4.59
CA HIS A 264 -2.40 31.80 -3.66
C HIS A 264 -2.92 30.53 -4.35
N HIS A 265 -2.85 30.44 -5.67
CA HIS A 265 -3.53 29.41 -6.46
C HIS A 265 -2.56 28.65 -7.34
N LYS A 266 -2.48 27.34 -7.15
CA LYS A 266 -1.62 26.46 -7.93
C LYS A 266 -2.45 25.27 -8.43
N VAL A 267 -2.11 24.76 -9.59
CA VAL A 267 -2.52 23.42 -10.06
C VAL A 267 -1.32 22.52 -10.06
N PHE A 268 -1.54 21.23 -9.93
CA PHE A 268 -0.43 20.29 -9.93
C PHE A 268 -0.80 18.94 -10.55
N VAL A 269 0.23 18.26 -11.06
CA VAL A 269 0.18 16.84 -11.43
C VAL A 269 1.15 16.12 -10.54
N GLN A 270 0.74 14.98 -9.99
CA GLN A 270 1.56 14.17 -9.09
C GLN A 270 1.56 12.71 -9.53
N GLY A 271 2.75 12.10 -9.56
CA GLY A 271 2.95 10.66 -9.63
C GLY A 271 3.30 10.11 -8.25
N PHE A 272 2.74 8.95 -7.91
CA PHE A 272 3.04 8.20 -6.69
C PHE A 272 3.39 6.76 -7.04
N LEU A 273 4.36 6.19 -6.34
CA LEU A 273 4.73 4.78 -6.39
C LEU A 273 4.80 4.21 -4.99
N GLN A 274 4.31 2.99 -4.82
CA GLN A 274 4.42 2.21 -3.59
C GLN A 274 4.84 0.78 -3.94
N TYR A 275 5.81 0.26 -3.22
CA TYR A 275 6.27 -1.11 -3.35
C TYR A 275 6.44 -1.75 -1.98
N ILE A 276 5.82 -2.89 -1.81
CA ILE A 276 6.01 -3.81 -0.67
C ILE A 276 6.51 -5.12 -1.28
N PRO A 277 7.77 -5.50 -1.02
CA PRO A 277 8.29 -6.80 -1.46
C PRO A 277 7.54 -7.93 -0.76
N VAL A 278 7.71 -9.15 -1.24
CA VAL A 278 7.11 -10.33 -0.60
C VAL A 278 7.44 -10.32 0.89
N SER A 279 6.39 -10.30 1.69
CA SER A 279 6.44 -10.30 3.16
C SER A 279 5.71 -11.52 3.66
N LYS A 280 6.33 -12.28 4.55
CA LYS A 280 5.79 -13.53 5.11
C LYS A 280 5.37 -13.32 6.56
N GLY A 281 4.37 -14.10 7.00
CA GLY A 281 3.86 -14.05 8.35
C GLY A 281 3.10 -15.30 8.75
N ASN A 282 2.42 -15.20 9.89
CA ASN A 282 1.60 -16.30 10.36
C ASN A 282 0.23 -16.26 9.70
N ASP A 283 -0.26 -17.44 9.33
CA ASP A 283 -1.59 -17.65 8.79
C ASP A 283 -2.51 -18.27 9.86
N TYR A 284 -3.74 -17.79 9.92
CA TYR A 284 -4.77 -18.24 10.84
C TYR A 284 -6.06 -18.52 10.09
N ILE A 285 -6.75 -19.60 10.45
CA ILE A 285 -8.00 -20.03 9.85
C ILE A 285 -9.15 -19.94 10.82
N ARG A 286 -10.35 -19.68 10.31
CA ARG A 286 -11.60 -19.76 11.02
C ARG A 286 -12.74 -20.13 10.08
N GLU A 287 -13.48 -21.17 10.44
CA GLU A 287 -14.62 -21.66 9.67
C GLU A 287 -15.88 -20.82 9.93
N THR A 288 -16.74 -20.78 8.92
CA THR A 288 -18.07 -20.17 8.98
C THR A 288 -19.16 -21.19 8.65
N ASP A 289 -20.40 -20.87 8.99
CA ASP A 289 -21.57 -21.57 8.49
C ASP A 289 -21.98 -21.03 7.09
N GLU A 290 -23.00 -21.60 6.48
CA GLU A 290 -23.57 -21.18 5.20
C GLU A 290 -24.08 -19.73 5.16
N ASN A 291 -24.31 -19.13 6.33
CA ASN A 291 -24.75 -17.74 6.49
C ASN A 291 -23.55 -16.78 6.75
N GLY A 292 -22.31 -17.30 6.74
CA GLY A 292 -21.10 -16.54 7.02
C GLY A 292 -20.85 -16.25 8.50
N ASN A 293 -21.59 -16.87 9.43
CA ASN A 293 -21.34 -16.74 10.86
C ASN A 293 -20.23 -17.70 11.29
N TYR A 294 -19.32 -17.24 12.14
CA TYR A 294 -18.26 -18.08 12.65
C TYR A 294 -18.76 -19.25 13.47
N THR A 295 -18.30 -20.46 13.15
CA THR A 295 -18.64 -21.70 13.87
C THR A 295 -17.80 -21.90 15.14
N SER A 296 -16.66 -21.20 15.25
CA SER A 296 -15.78 -21.22 16.41
C SER A 296 -15.59 -19.82 16.99
N THR A 297 -15.16 -19.70 18.24
CA THR A 297 -14.87 -18.41 18.89
C THR A 297 -13.48 -17.89 18.59
N ASN A 298 -12.53 -18.76 18.25
CA ASN A 298 -11.12 -18.45 18.14
C ASN A 298 -10.57 -18.74 16.73
N TRP A 299 -9.60 -17.93 16.32
CA TRP A 299 -8.75 -18.21 15.19
C TRP A 299 -7.74 -19.30 15.53
N THR A 300 -7.52 -20.22 14.61
CA THR A 300 -6.56 -21.32 14.76
C THR A 300 -5.36 -21.04 13.87
N ILE A 301 -4.14 -21.03 14.43
CA ILE A 301 -2.91 -20.88 13.64
C ILE A 301 -2.70 -22.13 12.78
N ILE A 302 -2.40 -21.93 11.50
CA ILE A 302 -2.03 -23.00 10.59
C ILE A 302 -0.49 -23.11 10.64
N LYS A 303 0.01 -24.16 11.29
CA LYS A 303 1.47 -24.36 11.45
C LYS A 303 2.15 -24.91 10.20
N SER A 304 1.39 -25.52 9.30
CA SER A 304 1.87 -26.15 8.07
C SER A 304 2.06 -25.20 6.89
N VAL A 305 1.70 -23.93 7.06
CA VAL A 305 1.83 -22.90 6.02
C VAL A 305 2.20 -21.54 6.62
N GLN A 306 2.67 -20.64 5.78
CA GLN A 306 2.88 -19.24 6.09
C GLN A 306 2.10 -18.40 5.09
N GLY A 307 1.31 -17.46 5.58
CA GLY A 307 0.69 -16.43 4.76
C GLY A 307 1.69 -15.38 4.32
N GLY A 308 1.35 -14.63 3.28
CA GLY A 308 2.19 -13.54 2.83
C GLY A 308 1.53 -12.62 1.84
N THR A 309 2.19 -11.51 1.56
CA THR A 309 1.73 -10.54 0.56
C THR A 309 2.88 -9.84 -0.12
N SER A 310 2.61 -9.33 -1.33
CA SER A 310 3.40 -8.29 -1.98
C SER A 310 2.49 -7.25 -2.61
N ARG A 311 3.02 -6.05 -2.88
CA ARG A 311 2.23 -4.98 -3.47
C ARG A 311 3.08 -4.08 -4.36
N PHE A 312 2.55 -3.76 -5.52
CA PHE A 312 3.06 -2.69 -6.36
C PHE A 312 1.90 -1.80 -6.81
N LEU A 313 1.86 -0.57 -6.31
CA LEU A 313 0.85 0.42 -6.68
C LEU A 313 1.50 1.67 -7.25
N TRP A 314 0.83 2.28 -8.22
CA TRP A 314 1.18 3.59 -8.75
C TRP A 314 -0.09 4.42 -8.98
N GLN A 315 0.07 5.73 -8.93
CA GLN A 315 -1.05 6.66 -9.04
C GLN A 315 -0.63 7.90 -9.80
N ILE A 316 -1.52 8.41 -10.66
CA ILE A 316 -1.39 9.72 -11.30
C ILE A 316 -2.55 10.57 -10.81
N SER A 317 -2.22 11.77 -10.35
CA SER A 317 -3.17 12.71 -9.76
C SER A 317 -3.14 14.05 -10.49
N LEU A 318 -4.31 14.67 -10.59
CA LEU A 318 -4.47 16.08 -10.96
C LEU A 318 -5.10 16.81 -9.79
N GLY A 319 -4.53 17.93 -9.38
CA GLY A 319 -4.98 18.61 -8.18
C GLY A 319 -4.85 20.12 -8.20
N TYR A 320 -5.43 20.71 -7.17
CA TYR A 320 -5.40 22.11 -6.88
C TYR A 320 -4.86 22.36 -5.47
N CYS A 321 -4.09 23.44 -5.33
CA CYS A 321 -3.51 23.87 -4.07
C CYS A 321 -3.84 25.35 -3.82
N PHE A 322 -4.33 25.62 -2.62
CA PHE A 322 -4.51 26.98 -2.08
C PHE A 322 -3.43 27.25 -1.03
N SER A 323 -2.71 28.37 -1.17
CA SER A 323 -1.55 28.75 -0.35
C SER A 323 -1.79 30.06 0.40
N ILE A 324 -1.44 30.08 1.70
CA ILE A 324 -1.52 31.28 2.56
C ILE A 324 -0.15 31.63 3.12
#